data_64f40be041a35395b165cd000afa4c80
#
_entry.id   64f40be041a35395b165cd000afa4c80
#
_cell.length_a   1.000
_cell.length_b   1.000
_cell.length_c   1.000
_cell.angle_alpha   90.00
_cell.angle_beta   90.00
_cell.angle_gamma   90.00
#
_symmetry.space_group_name_H-M   'P 1'
#
loop_
_entity.id
_entity.type
_entity.pdbx_description
1 polymer ?
#
loop_
_entity_poly.entity_id
_entity_poly.type
_entity_poly.pdbx_seq_one_letter_code
_entity_poly.pdbx_strand_id
1 'polypeptide(L)'
;MRKRLFSILLALCMVLCLVPTTAFAESETEETPVCTCETACTAEAMNTECPVCGAVGALPESCVKCSGPVEDAAAEPEVEDNEAQPEASPVVLSGKREIKSEAELNVALGDKSCTEITLGENIELSGGYIISHTVTLDLNGYTLTVNGNEEDIFSVYESGNLTVKDSGTGGKIDGQNKNCGFCIYGGVLTLESGTIINCMTDGDGSAVDISSGDSEGVYGKFVMNGGAITNCKATDDGGAVDIGKGCTFIMNSGTISGCRADDDAGAIFIKGNASFVMNGGTLVSMWKIGVFMDLIRIRKNQELQQQICSVLWVV
;
A
#
# COMPACT_ATOMS: atom_id res chain seq x y z
N MET A 1 44.30 4.66 -6.01
CA MET A 1 43.81 4.12 -4.72
C MET A 1 42.37 3.63 -4.79
N ARG A 2 41.45 4.26 -5.52
CA ARG A 2 40.02 3.82 -5.63
C ARG A 2 39.80 2.41 -6.20
N LYS A 3 40.59 1.97 -7.19
CA LYS A 3 40.45 0.63 -7.80
C LYS A 3 40.83 -0.54 -6.86
N ARG A 4 41.71 -0.30 -5.89
CA ARG A 4 42.12 -1.35 -4.93
C ARG A 4 41.13 -1.51 -3.77
N LEU A 5 40.42 -0.45 -3.40
CA LEU A 5 39.35 -0.52 -2.40
C LEU A 5 38.15 -1.31 -2.92
N PHE A 6 37.82 -1.14 -4.21
CA PHE A 6 36.74 -1.87 -4.85
C PHE A 6 36.98 -3.38 -4.91
N SER A 7 38.22 -3.79 -5.22
CA SER A 7 38.59 -5.22 -5.24
C SER A 7 38.54 -5.87 -3.84
N ILE A 8 38.88 -5.13 -2.80
CA ILE A 8 38.84 -5.65 -1.41
C ILE A 8 37.37 -5.76 -0.94
N LEU A 9 36.51 -4.83 -1.30
CA LEU A 9 35.08 -4.87 -0.97
C LEU A 9 34.38 -6.05 -1.69
N LEU A 10 34.75 -6.28 -2.97
CA LEU A 10 34.23 -7.41 -3.76
C LEU A 10 34.67 -8.76 -3.18
N ALA A 11 35.93 -8.87 -2.74
CA ALA A 11 36.44 -10.09 -2.12
C ALA A 11 35.78 -10.35 -0.75
N LEU A 12 35.45 -9.30 0.02
CA LEU A 12 34.76 -9.43 1.32
C LEU A 12 33.31 -9.90 1.13
N CYS A 13 32.60 -9.43 0.10
CA CYS A 13 31.27 -9.91 -0.26
C CYS A 13 31.27 -11.39 -0.67
N MET A 14 32.26 -11.84 -1.45
CA MET A 14 32.37 -13.25 -1.87
C MET A 14 32.66 -14.19 -0.68
N VAL A 15 33.45 -13.75 0.29
CA VAL A 15 33.76 -14.57 1.49
C VAL A 15 32.54 -14.69 2.41
N LEU A 16 31.70 -13.64 2.50
CA LEU A 16 30.46 -13.67 3.29
C LEU A 16 29.37 -14.54 2.66
N CYS A 17 29.40 -14.77 1.33
CA CYS A 17 28.45 -15.66 0.65
C CYS A 17 28.84 -17.15 0.70
N LEU A 18 30.06 -17.50 1.14
CA LEU A 18 30.56 -18.86 1.11
C LEU A 18 30.63 -19.56 2.48
N VAL A 19 30.15 -18.93 3.55
CA VAL A 19 30.13 -19.57 4.88
C VAL A 19 28.85 -20.40 5.03
N PRO A 20 28.94 -21.75 5.09
CA PRO A 20 27.75 -22.56 5.38
C PRO A 20 27.38 -22.40 6.85
N THR A 21 26.21 -21.83 7.12
CA THR A 21 25.64 -21.80 8.46
C THR A 21 25.02 -23.16 8.78
N THR A 22 25.77 -24.04 9.43
CA THR A 22 25.18 -25.14 10.18
C THR A 22 25.02 -24.71 11.65
N ALA A 23 23.83 -25.00 12.18
CA ALA A 23 23.38 -24.90 13.56
C ALA A 23 22.87 -23.53 14.04
N PHE A 24 21.54 -23.43 14.13
CA PHE A 24 20.75 -23.45 15.37
C PHE A 24 19.29 -23.36 14.94
N ALA A 25 18.62 -24.51 14.94
CA ALA A 25 17.16 -24.57 14.93
C ALA A 25 16.73 -24.64 16.40
N GLU A 26 16.26 -23.54 16.95
CA GLU A 26 15.29 -23.57 18.04
C GLU A 26 13.98 -23.05 17.49
N SER A 27 13.05 -23.99 17.31
CA SER A 27 11.66 -23.76 16.97
C SER A 27 10.95 -23.30 18.24
N GLU A 28 10.84 -22.00 18.43
CA GLU A 28 9.79 -21.47 19.28
C GLU A 28 8.55 -21.27 18.39
N THR A 29 7.61 -22.18 18.51
CA THR A 29 6.23 -21.98 18.04
C THR A 29 5.62 -20.89 18.91
N GLU A 30 5.56 -19.66 18.41
CA GLU A 30 4.71 -18.62 18.99
C GLU A 30 3.27 -19.08 18.83
N GLU A 31 2.68 -19.64 19.90
CA GLU A 31 1.25 -19.88 20.00
C GLU A 31 0.57 -18.51 19.94
N THR A 32 -0.26 -18.29 18.93
CA THR A 32 -1.09 -17.09 18.85
C THR A 32 -1.98 -17.02 20.08
N PRO A 33 -2.02 -15.90 20.83
CA PRO A 33 -2.81 -15.78 22.02
C PRO A 33 -4.31 -16.00 21.72
N VAL A 34 -4.97 -16.85 22.49
CA VAL A 34 -6.40 -17.17 22.32
C VAL A 34 -7.21 -16.39 23.35
N CYS A 35 -8.35 -15.82 22.92
CA CYS A 35 -9.25 -15.11 23.80
C CYS A 35 -9.90 -16.06 24.83
N THR A 36 -9.75 -15.73 26.12
CA THR A 36 -10.25 -16.52 27.27
C THR A 36 -11.46 -15.89 27.94
N CYS A 37 -12.10 -14.86 27.36
CA CYS A 37 -13.26 -14.20 27.91
C CYS A 37 -14.48 -15.14 28.00
N GLU A 38 -15.15 -15.17 29.14
CA GLU A 38 -16.43 -15.90 29.32
C GLU A 38 -17.63 -15.08 28.81
N THR A 39 -17.53 -13.75 28.88
CA THR A 39 -18.55 -12.79 28.44
C THR A 39 -17.95 -11.77 27.45
N ALA A 40 -18.80 -11.13 26.64
CA ALA A 40 -18.40 -10.07 25.75
C ALA A 40 -17.78 -8.89 26.49
N CYS A 41 -16.64 -8.37 25.99
CA CYS A 41 -16.02 -7.14 26.50
C CYS A 41 -16.71 -5.90 25.93
N THR A 42 -16.84 -4.85 26.74
CA THR A 42 -17.31 -3.53 26.29
C THR A 42 -16.18 -2.50 26.42
N ALA A 43 -16.32 -1.34 25.77
CA ALA A 43 -15.34 -0.26 25.85
C ALA A 43 -15.06 0.21 27.30
N GLU A 44 -16.05 0.03 28.20
CA GLU A 44 -15.97 0.43 29.63
C GLU A 44 -15.50 -0.71 30.55
N ALA A 45 -15.52 -1.97 30.05
CA ALA A 45 -15.19 -3.17 30.83
C ALA A 45 -14.45 -4.21 29.99
N MET A 46 -13.21 -3.92 29.67
CA MET A 46 -12.30 -4.87 29.04
C MET A 46 -11.72 -5.85 30.05
N ASN A 47 -11.67 -7.14 29.71
CA ASN A 47 -11.01 -8.14 30.55
C ASN A 47 -9.49 -8.02 30.43
N THR A 48 -8.86 -7.38 31.41
CA THR A 48 -7.41 -7.14 31.44
C THR A 48 -6.56 -8.39 31.70
N GLU A 49 -7.18 -9.49 32.12
CA GLU A 49 -6.51 -10.78 32.35
C GLU A 49 -6.54 -11.68 31.10
N CYS A 50 -7.32 -11.31 30.08
CA CYS A 50 -7.37 -12.03 28.82
C CYS A 50 -6.16 -11.67 27.94
N PRO A 51 -5.41 -12.65 27.42
CA PRO A 51 -4.21 -12.37 26.60
C PRO A 51 -4.50 -11.64 25.29
N VAL A 52 -5.75 -11.64 24.81
CA VAL A 52 -6.18 -10.91 23.61
C VAL A 52 -6.79 -9.56 23.99
N CYS A 53 -7.75 -9.53 24.91
CA CYS A 53 -8.50 -8.31 25.24
C CYS A 53 -7.78 -7.41 26.24
N GLY A 54 -6.84 -7.94 27.01
CA GLY A 54 -6.00 -7.18 27.94
C GLY A 54 -4.70 -6.65 27.33
N ALA A 55 -4.42 -6.94 26.05
CA ALA A 55 -3.24 -6.43 25.38
C ALA A 55 -3.29 -4.91 25.20
N VAL A 56 -2.13 -4.25 25.27
CA VAL A 56 -2.05 -2.79 25.08
C VAL A 56 -2.54 -2.41 23.67
N GLY A 57 -3.62 -1.61 23.63
CA GLY A 57 -4.25 -1.19 22.37
C GLY A 57 -5.35 -2.15 21.88
N ALA A 58 -5.76 -3.15 22.67
CA ALA A 58 -6.90 -4.00 22.33
C ALA A 58 -8.21 -3.17 22.33
N LEU A 59 -9.07 -3.45 21.37
CA LEU A 59 -10.40 -2.85 21.24
C LEU A 59 -11.47 -3.89 21.61
N PRO A 60 -12.71 -3.49 21.97
CA PRO A 60 -13.79 -4.42 22.28
C PRO A 60 -14.04 -5.47 21.19
N GLU A 61 -13.90 -5.08 19.92
CA GLU A 61 -14.01 -5.95 18.75
C GLU A 61 -12.91 -7.03 18.65
N SER A 62 -11.82 -6.90 19.40
CA SER A 62 -10.80 -7.94 19.52
C SER A 62 -11.29 -9.15 20.35
N CYS A 63 -12.40 -9.03 21.07
CA CYS A 63 -12.99 -10.09 21.84
C CYS A 63 -13.83 -11.04 20.95
N VAL A 64 -13.45 -12.30 20.88
CA VAL A 64 -14.16 -13.33 20.07
C VAL A 64 -15.65 -13.45 20.47
N LYS A 65 -16.02 -13.11 21.70
CA LYS A 65 -17.42 -13.11 22.16
C LYS A 65 -18.23 -11.93 21.65
N CYS A 66 -17.58 -10.83 21.21
CA CYS A 66 -18.24 -9.67 20.60
C CYS A 66 -18.48 -9.85 19.09
N SER A 67 -17.79 -10.80 18.44
CA SER A 67 -17.87 -11.06 16.99
C SER A 67 -18.79 -12.21 16.58
N GLY A 68 -19.66 -12.70 17.49
CA GLY A 68 -20.63 -13.75 17.19
C GLY A 68 -21.89 -13.22 16.47
N PRO A 69 -22.55 -14.03 15.60
CA PRO A 69 -23.71 -13.60 14.85
C PRO A 69 -24.90 -13.33 15.76
N VAL A 70 -25.60 -12.22 15.51
CA VAL A 70 -26.88 -11.91 16.17
C VAL A 70 -27.95 -12.80 15.55
N GLU A 71 -28.42 -13.80 16.28
CA GLU A 71 -29.57 -14.60 15.86
C GLU A 71 -30.87 -13.80 16.00
N ASP A 72 -31.66 -13.89 14.98
CA ASP A 72 -32.98 -13.38 14.70
C ASP A 72 -34.01 -13.79 15.78
N ALA A 73 -34.85 -12.87 16.19
CA ALA A 73 -36.11 -13.23 16.87
C ALA A 73 -37.28 -12.52 16.18
N ALA A 74 -38.06 -13.34 15.51
CA ALA A 74 -39.26 -13.00 14.80
C ALA A 74 -40.39 -12.40 15.64
N ALA A 75 -41.18 -11.50 15.03
CA ALA A 75 -42.66 -11.52 15.07
C ALA A 75 -43.25 -10.42 14.17
N GLU A 76 -43.95 -10.85 13.13
CA GLU A 76 -44.95 -10.04 12.42
C GLU A 76 -46.18 -9.72 13.35
N PRO A 77 -46.96 -8.64 13.03
CA PRO A 77 -48.13 -8.85 12.19
C PRO A 77 -48.42 -7.73 11.16
N GLU A 78 -49.12 -8.16 10.12
CA GLU A 78 -49.69 -7.39 9.02
C GLU A 78 -50.67 -6.29 9.46
N VAL A 79 -50.73 -5.15 8.72
CA VAL A 79 -51.94 -4.43 8.30
C VAL A 79 -51.68 -3.42 7.20
N GLU A 80 -52.32 -3.66 6.03
CA GLU A 80 -52.96 -2.79 5.04
C GLU A 80 -52.38 -1.40 4.65
N ASP A 81 -52.04 -1.35 3.36
CA ASP A 81 -52.38 -0.41 2.28
C ASP A 81 -52.69 1.07 2.62
N ASN A 82 -51.76 1.94 2.16
CA ASN A 82 -52.15 3.23 1.61
C ASN A 82 -51.06 3.79 0.67
N GLU A 83 -51.39 3.97 -0.61
CA GLU A 83 -50.58 4.63 -1.63
C GLU A 83 -50.21 6.06 -1.19
N ALA A 84 -48.94 6.29 -0.88
CA ALA A 84 -48.30 7.58 -0.93
C ALA A 84 -46.88 7.39 -1.53
N GLN A 85 -46.66 8.11 -2.61
CA GLN A 85 -45.42 8.22 -3.36
C GLN A 85 -44.22 8.33 -2.37
N PRO A 86 -43.21 7.45 -2.41
CA PRO A 86 -42.10 7.54 -1.48
C PRO A 86 -41.21 8.71 -1.88
N GLU A 87 -41.23 9.77 -1.07
CA GLU A 87 -40.06 10.64 -0.95
C GLU A 87 -38.88 9.74 -0.56
N ALA A 88 -37.85 9.79 -1.40
CA ALA A 88 -36.64 8.99 -1.14
C ALA A 88 -36.09 9.33 0.25
N SER A 89 -36.35 8.46 1.20
CA SER A 89 -35.66 8.47 2.48
C SER A 89 -34.16 8.47 2.19
N PRO A 90 -33.35 9.29 2.89
CA PRO A 90 -31.91 9.22 2.71
C PRO A 90 -31.47 7.82 3.11
N VAL A 91 -31.08 7.02 2.10
CA VAL A 91 -30.43 5.76 2.30
C VAL A 91 -29.20 6.08 3.14
N VAL A 92 -29.17 5.65 4.39
CA VAL A 92 -27.96 5.65 5.21
C VAL A 92 -27.03 4.68 4.52
N LEU A 93 -26.20 5.20 3.61
CA LEU A 93 -25.20 4.44 2.89
C LEU A 93 -24.23 3.92 3.96
N SER A 94 -24.19 2.60 4.12
CA SER A 94 -23.06 1.95 4.79
C SER A 94 -21.78 2.56 4.22
N GLY A 95 -20.71 2.77 5.00
CA GLY A 95 -19.46 3.38 4.53
C GLY A 95 -18.78 2.68 3.35
N LYS A 96 -19.50 1.83 2.62
CA LYS A 96 -19.08 1.07 1.44
C LYS A 96 -19.93 1.42 0.24
N ARG A 97 -19.28 1.65 -0.91
CA ARG A 97 -19.94 1.97 -2.18
C ARG A 97 -19.37 1.15 -3.33
N GLU A 98 -20.22 0.52 -4.13
CA GLU A 98 -19.86 0.05 -5.46
C GLU A 98 -20.07 1.20 -6.46
N ILE A 99 -19.08 1.42 -7.33
CA ILE A 99 -19.10 2.50 -8.32
C ILE A 99 -18.86 1.96 -9.73
N LYS A 100 -19.51 2.58 -10.70
CA LYS A 100 -19.43 2.19 -12.13
C LYS A 100 -19.09 3.37 -13.04
N SER A 101 -18.83 4.53 -12.46
CA SER A 101 -18.51 5.73 -13.22
C SER A 101 -17.59 6.67 -12.42
N GLU A 102 -16.90 7.54 -13.13
CA GLU A 102 -16.10 8.62 -12.57
C GLU A 102 -16.95 9.56 -11.68
N ALA A 103 -18.18 9.86 -12.09
CA ALA A 103 -19.07 10.70 -11.31
C ALA A 103 -19.40 10.09 -9.94
N GLU A 104 -19.61 8.77 -9.88
CA GLU A 104 -19.84 8.05 -8.63
C GLU A 104 -18.57 7.99 -7.78
N LEU A 105 -17.38 7.86 -8.38
CA LEU A 105 -16.10 7.94 -7.67
C LEU A 105 -15.95 9.32 -7.01
N ASN A 106 -16.23 10.40 -7.74
CA ASN A 106 -16.19 11.76 -7.22
C ASN A 106 -17.09 11.94 -5.98
N VAL A 107 -18.33 11.44 -6.06
CA VAL A 107 -19.27 11.47 -4.93
C VAL A 107 -18.74 10.63 -3.75
N ALA A 108 -18.20 9.45 -4.01
CA ALA A 108 -17.68 8.56 -2.98
C ALA A 108 -16.46 9.15 -2.26
N LEU A 109 -15.51 9.73 -3.00
CA LEU A 109 -14.31 10.37 -2.42
C LEU A 109 -14.63 11.70 -1.71
N GLY A 110 -15.71 12.40 -2.13
CA GLY A 110 -16.18 13.61 -1.45
C GLY A 110 -16.88 13.34 -0.12
N ASP A 111 -17.37 12.13 0.09
CA ASP A 111 -18.06 11.72 1.31
C ASP A 111 -17.09 11.08 2.31
N LYS A 112 -16.70 11.84 3.34
CA LYS A 112 -15.76 11.36 4.38
C LYS A 112 -16.28 10.18 5.20
N SER A 113 -17.57 9.85 5.12
CA SER A 113 -18.14 8.65 5.74
C SER A 113 -17.95 7.40 4.87
N CYS A 114 -17.58 7.57 3.60
CA CYS A 114 -17.26 6.47 2.69
C CYS A 114 -15.87 5.92 3.01
N THR A 115 -15.80 4.71 3.53
CA THR A 115 -14.55 4.06 3.94
C THR A 115 -14.08 2.97 2.99
N GLU A 116 -14.96 2.51 2.08
CA GLU A 116 -14.62 1.51 1.08
C GLU A 116 -15.34 1.80 -0.24
N ILE A 117 -14.57 1.81 -1.32
CA ILE A 117 -15.03 2.01 -2.69
C ILE A 117 -14.67 0.75 -3.47
N THR A 118 -15.64 0.10 -4.10
CA THR A 118 -15.42 -1.10 -4.91
C THR A 118 -15.79 -0.79 -6.36
N LEU A 119 -14.92 -1.11 -7.31
CA LEU A 119 -15.23 -0.97 -8.72
C LEU A 119 -16.25 -2.02 -9.17
N GLY A 120 -17.29 -1.60 -9.87
CA GLY A 120 -18.26 -2.48 -10.54
C GLY A 120 -18.05 -2.59 -12.04
N GLU A 121 -17.20 -1.73 -12.62
CA GLU A 121 -16.84 -1.70 -14.04
C GLU A 121 -15.44 -1.08 -14.23
N ASN A 122 -14.88 -1.17 -15.43
CA ASN A 122 -13.72 -0.38 -15.81
C ASN A 122 -14.12 1.09 -15.88
N ILE A 123 -13.32 1.96 -15.27
CA ILE A 123 -13.62 3.40 -15.22
C ILE A 123 -12.45 4.16 -15.86
N GLU A 124 -12.81 5.06 -16.77
CA GLU A 124 -11.89 6.03 -17.35
C GLU A 124 -12.08 7.37 -16.62
N LEU A 125 -10.99 7.88 -16.05
CA LEU A 125 -10.93 9.12 -15.30
C LEU A 125 -10.52 10.27 -16.22
N SER A 126 -11.11 11.43 -16.05
CA SER A 126 -10.77 12.66 -16.79
C SER A 126 -9.72 13.52 -16.10
N GLY A 127 -9.38 13.23 -14.83
CA GLY A 127 -8.43 14.00 -14.04
C GLY A 127 -7.94 13.25 -12.80
N GLY A 128 -7.18 13.95 -11.97
CA GLY A 128 -6.62 13.44 -10.72
C GLY A 128 -7.55 13.64 -9.51
N TYR A 129 -7.34 12.84 -8.48
CA TYR A 129 -8.16 12.80 -7.27
C TYR A 129 -7.37 13.02 -5.99
N ILE A 130 -7.92 13.84 -5.10
CA ILE A 130 -7.33 14.12 -3.79
C ILE A 130 -7.91 13.17 -2.74
N ILE A 131 -7.03 12.49 -2.02
CA ILE A 131 -7.38 11.65 -0.87
C ILE A 131 -7.03 12.41 0.41
N SER A 132 -8.05 12.81 1.16
CA SER A 132 -7.93 13.58 2.41
C SER A 132 -8.55 12.90 3.63
N HIS A 133 -8.93 11.63 3.51
CA HIS A 133 -9.47 10.82 4.60
C HIS A 133 -9.07 9.34 4.41
N THR A 134 -9.42 8.49 5.38
CA THR A 134 -9.15 7.05 5.27
C THR A 134 -10.18 6.39 4.36
N VAL A 135 -9.70 5.75 3.30
CA VAL A 135 -10.55 5.04 2.33
C VAL A 135 -9.80 3.85 1.71
N THR A 136 -10.52 2.76 1.47
CA THR A 136 -10.07 1.60 0.71
C THR A 136 -10.67 1.65 -0.68
N LEU A 137 -9.83 1.51 -1.71
CA LEU A 137 -10.21 1.34 -3.10
C LEU A 137 -10.00 -0.12 -3.50
N ASP A 138 -11.09 -0.83 -3.76
CA ASP A 138 -11.08 -2.20 -4.23
C ASP A 138 -11.28 -2.22 -5.75
N LEU A 139 -10.26 -2.66 -6.46
CA LEU A 139 -10.29 -2.75 -7.92
C LEU A 139 -11.24 -3.86 -8.42
N ASN A 140 -11.48 -4.88 -7.60
CA ASN A 140 -12.45 -5.96 -7.88
C ASN A 140 -12.31 -6.56 -9.30
N GLY A 141 -11.08 -6.69 -9.80
CA GLY A 141 -10.76 -7.20 -11.13
C GLY A 141 -10.86 -6.17 -12.26
N TYR A 142 -11.31 -4.94 -11.99
CA TYR A 142 -11.50 -3.89 -12.98
C TYR A 142 -10.28 -2.96 -13.10
N THR A 143 -10.30 -2.15 -14.14
CA THR A 143 -9.21 -1.21 -14.44
C THR A 143 -9.70 0.22 -14.28
N LEU A 144 -8.91 1.02 -13.55
CA LEU A 144 -8.95 2.47 -13.61
C LEU A 144 -7.92 2.95 -14.64
N THR A 145 -8.36 3.75 -15.60
CA THR A 145 -7.50 4.44 -16.57
C THR A 145 -7.69 5.95 -16.45
N VAL A 146 -6.71 6.72 -16.91
CA VAL A 146 -6.80 8.17 -16.94
C VAL A 146 -6.60 8.66 -18.37
N ASN A 147 -7.58 9.39 -18.91
CA ASN A 147 -7.53 9.94 -20.27
C ASN A 147 -6.99 11.38 -20.32
N GLY A 148 -6.82 12.02 -19.17
CA GLY A 148 -6.21 13.35 -19.04
C GLY A 148 -4.70 13.34 -19.21
N ASN A 149 -4.10 14.52 -19.22
CA ASN A 149 -2.67 14.74 -19.05
C ASN A 149 -2.46 15.36 -17.65
N GLU A 150 -3.16 14.85 -16.67
CA GLU A 150 -2.98 15.26 -15.27
C GLU A 150 -1.70 14.66 -14.74
N GLU A 151 -1.04 15.38 -13.85
CA GLU A 151 0.26 14.93 -13.32
C GLU A 151 0.08 13.68 -12.44
N ASP A 152 -0.98 13.63 -11.59
CA ASP A 152 -1.21 12.56 -10.62
C ASP A 152 -2.59 11.94 -10.79
N ILE A 153 -2.69 10.61 -10.77
CA ILE A 153 -4.00 9.93 -10.69
C ILE A 153 -4.59 10.11 -9.29
N PHE A 154 -3.77 9.91 -8.25
CA PHE A 154 -4.18 10.11 -6.86
C PHE A 154 -3.12 10.89 -6.09
N SER A 155 -3.55 11.98 -5.45
CA SER A 155 -2.73 12.75 -4.52
C SER A 155 -3.19 12.49 -3.08
N VAL A 156 -2.32 11.90 -2.24
CA VAL A 156 -2.64 11.48 -0.86
C VAL A 156 -2.04 12.47 0.13
N TYR A 157 -2.86 13.37 0.66
CA TYR A 157 -2.42 14.42 1.58
C TYR A 157 -2.32 13.92 3.03
N GLU A 158 -1.80 14.76 3.95
CA GLU A 158 -1.46 14.43 5.35
C GLU A 158 -2.55 13.65 6.13
N SER A 159 -3.82 14.00 5.95
CA SER A 159 -4.95 13.29 6.58
C SER A 159 -5.45 12.10 5.77
N GLY A 160 -4.93 11.90 4.57
CA GLY A 160 -5.28 10.82 3.67
C GLY A 160 -4.61 9.50 4.05
N ASN A 161 -5.39 8.44 4.04
CA ASN A 161 -4.89 7.08 4.18
C ASN A 161 -5.61 6.20 3.13
N LEU A 162 -4.95 5.97 2.01
CA LEU A 162 -5.50 5.19 0.91
C LEU A 162 -4.97 3.76 0.95
N THR A 163 -5.88 2.79 1.01
CA THR A 163 -5.54 1.39 0.77
C THR A 163 -6.06 0.97 -0.60
N VAL A 164 -5.18 0.45 -1.45
CA VAL A 164 -5.56 -0.16 -2.74
C VAL A 164 -5.49 -1.67 -2.61
N LYS A 165 -6.57 -2.33 -2.96
CA LYS A 165 -6.65 -3.79 -3.04
C LYS A 165 -7.36 -4.24 -4.31
N ASP A 166 -7.24 -5.50 -4.63
CA ASP A 166 -7.97 -6.18 -5.71
C ASP A 166 -8.57 -7.47 -5.14
N SER A 167 -9.86 -7.44 -4.81
CA SER A 167 -10.58 -8.63 -4.35
C SER A 167 -10.99 -9.56 -5.50
N GLY A 168 -10.91 -9.05 -6.73
CA GLY A 168 -11.11 -9.80 -7.96
C GLY A 168 -9.82 -10.42 -8.49
N THR A 169 -9.67 -10.42 -9.80
CA THR A 169 -8.45 -10.90 -10.46
C THR A 169 -8.08 -9.97 -11.60
N GLY A 170 -6.86 -9.44 -11.56
CA GLY A 170 -6.31 -8.63 -12.63
C GLY A 170 -6.69 -7.16 -12.59
N GLY A 171 -7.16 -6.66 -11.44
CA GLY A 171 -7.44 -5.26 -11.21
C GLY A 171 -6.21 -4.38 -11.40
N LYS A 172 -6.39 -3.20 -12.03
CA LYS A 172 -5.27 -2.34 -12.41
C LYS A 172 -5.60 -0.86 -12.22
N ILE A 173 -4.54 -0.11 -11.93
CA ILE A 173 -4.48 1.33 -12.13
C ILE A 173 -3.47 1.56 -13.24
N ASP A 174 -3.93 2.01 -14.41
CA ASP A 174 -3.14 2.14 -15.63
C ASP A 174 -2.95 3.61 -15.99
N GLY A 175 -1.72 4.10 -15.85
CA GLY A 175 -1.33 5.47 -16.18
C GLY A 175 -1.24 5.76 -17.68
N GLN A 176 -1.42 4.77 -18.55
CA GLN A 176 -1.42 4.88 -20.01
C GLN A 176 -0.17 5.55 -20.61
N ASN A 177 0.95 5.50 -19.91
CA ASN A 177 2.22 6.18 -20.22
C ASN A 177 2.08 7.72 -20.33
N LYS A 178 1.25 8.31 -19.49
CA LYS A 178 0.99 9.75 -19.49
C LYS A 178 0.92 10.36 -18.09
N ASN A 179 0.56 9.58 -17.06
CA ASN A 179 0.23 10.11 -15.74
C ASN A 179 1.02 9.39 -14.66
N CYS A 180 1.41 10.13 -13.63
CA CYS A 180 1.91 9.58 -12.38
C CYS A 180 0.79 8.80 -11.66
N GLY A 181 1.13 7.68 -11.03
CA GLY A 181 0.15 6.89 -10.31
C GLY A 181 -0.33 7.57 -9.03
N PHE A 182 0.59 7.77 -8.11
CA PHE A 182 0.31 8.31 -6.77
C PHE A 182 1.39 9.31 -6.35
N CYS A 183 0.95 10.49 -5.93
CA CYS A 183 1.79 11.42 -5.20
C CYS A 183 1.33 11.51 -3.75
N ILE A 184 2.24 11.22 -2.81
CA ILE A 184 1.94 11.18 -1.38
C ILE A 184 2.53 12.43 -0.73
N TYR A 185 1.69 13.35 -0.28
CA TYR A 185 2.06 14.59 0.38
C TYR A 185 1.79 14.47 1.89
N GLY A 186 2.66 13.76 2.60
CA GLY A 186 2.54 13.52 4.04
C GLY A 186 1.50 12.47 4.45
N GLY A 187 0.72 11.95 3.51
CA GLY A 187 -0.28 10.91 3.74
C GLY A 187 0.30 9.49 3.74
N VAL A 188 -0.59 8.51 3.72
CA VAL A 188 -0.23 7.08 3.70
C VAL A 188 -0.91 6.39 2.52
N LEU A 189 -0.11 5.70 1.72
CA LEU A 189 -0.59 4.75 0.72
C LEU A 189 -0.24 3.32 1.14
N THR A 190 -1.22 2.41 1.04
CA THR A 190 -1.00 0.98 1.20
C THR A 190 -1.46 0.24 -0.05
N LEU A 191 -0.58 -0.57 -0.66
CA LEU A 191 -0.91 -1.48 -1.75
C LEU A 191 -0.97 -2.91 -1.20
N GLU A 192 -2.17 -3.46 -1.07
CA GLU A 192 -2.39 -4.83 -0.62
C GLU A 192 -2.34 -5.83 -1.78
N SER A 193 -2.95 -5.47 -2.91
CA SER A 193 -3.00 -6.28 -4.12
C SER A 193 -3.38 -5.42 -5.34
N GLY A 194 -3.45 -6.02 -6.54
CA GLY A 194 -3.67 -5.31 -7.79
C GLY A 194 -2.37 -4.84 -8.45
N THR A 195 -2.49 -4.14 -9.56
CA THR A 195 -1.33 -3.72 -10.36
C THR A 195 -1.38 -2.23 -10.68
N ILE A 196 -0.30 -1.52 -10.35
CA ILE A 196 -0.03 -0.16 -10.85
C ILE A 196 0.85 -0.35 -12.10
N ILE A 197 0.40 0.17 -13.24
CA ILE A 197 1.06 -0.13 -14.51
C ILE A 197 1.09 1.08 -15.45
N ASN A 198 2.14 1.12 -16.29
CA ASN A 198 2.27 2.12 -17.36
C ASN A 198 2.16 3.57 -16.85
N CYS A 199 2.59 3.84 -15.63
CA CYS A 199 2.67 5.22 -15.15
C CYS A 199 3.87 5.93 -15.79
N MET A 200 3.74 7.23 -16.01
CA MET A 200 4.80 8.06 -16.57
C MET A 200 4.75 9.45 -15.95
N THR A 201 5.91 10.02 -15.66
CA THR A 201 6.06 11.40 -15.20
C THR A 201 7.27 12.05 -15.88
N ASP A 202 7.22 13.37 -16.01
CA ASP A 202 8.34 14.21 -16.41
C ASP A 202 9.30 14.54 -15.25
N GLY A 203 9.05 14.00 -14.05
CA GLY A 203 9.84 14.14 -12.85
C GLY A 203 10.23 12.78 -12.27
N ASP A 204 10.20 12.70 -10.93
CA ASP A 204 10.58 11.53 -10.13
C ASP A 204 9.38 10.62 -9.84
N GLY A 205 9.63 9.32 -9.56
CA GLY A 205 8.67 8.41 -8.96
C GLY A 205 7.38 8.18 -9.75
N SER A 206 7.45 7.62 -10.94
CA SER A 206 6.28 7.59 -11.84
C SER A 206 5.07 6.77 -11.34
N ALA A 207 5.28 5.67 -10.60
CA ALA A 207 4.18 4.95 -10.00
C ALA A 207 3.81 5.52 -8.62
N VAL A 208 4.82 5.88 -7.82
CA VAL A 208 4.63 6.47 -6.49
C VAL A 208 5.74 7.47 -6.20
N ASP A 209 5.39 8.74 -6.08
CA ASP A 209 6.26 9.78 -5.52
C ASP A 209 5.87 10.02 -4.06
N ILE A 210 6.84 9.92 -3.14
CA ILE A 210 6.59 10.05 -1.71
C ILE A 210 7.27 11.32 -1.19
N SER A 211 6.46 12.31 -0.88
CA SER A 211 6.90 13.61 -0.40
C SER A 211 6.40 13.92 1.02
N SER A 212 7.05 14.89 1.67
CA SER A 212 6.56 15.42 2.95
C SER A 212 5.26 16.20 2.74
N GLY A 213 4.47 16.29 3.81
CA GLY A 213 3.32 17.18 3.85
C GLY A 213 3.73 18.65 4.04
N ASP A 214 2.73 19.52 4.07
CA ASP A 214 2.90 20.94 4.30
C ASP A 214 3.24 21.26 5.78
N SER A 215 2.82 20.38 6.69
CA SER A 215 3.10 20.52 8.13
C SER A 215 4.50 20.05 8.49
N GLU A 216 5.18 20.79 9.36
CA GLU A 216 6.53 20.43 9.80
C GLU A 216 6.56 19.06 10.50
N GLY A 217 7.46 18.18 10.04
CA GLY A 217 7.64 16.84 10.62
C GLY A 217 6.64 15.80 10.14
N VAL A 218 5.77 16.13 9.19
CA VAL A 218 4.85 15.18 8.56
C VAL A 218 5.47 14.66 7.27
N TYR A 219 5.66 13.35 7.21
CA TYR A 219 6.34 12.67 6.11
C TYR A 219 5.45 11.61 5.48
N GLY A 220 5.47 11.55 4.15
CA GLY A 220 4.73 10.55 3.39
C GLY A 220 5.22 9.13 3.65
N LYS A 221 4.28 8.18 3.54
CA LYS A 221 4.58 6.76 3.73
C LYS A 221 3.90 5.91 2.69
N PHE A 222 4.66 5.02 2.08
CA PHE A 222 4.15 3.94 1.24
C PHE A 222 4.40 2.59 1.90
N VAL A 223 3.39 1.72 1.89
CA VAL A 223 3.46 0.33 2.35
C VAL A 223 3.00 -0.58 1.21
N MET A 224 3.85 -1.51 0.79
CA MET A 224 3.51 -2.51 -0.23
C MET A 224 3.47 -3.88 0.44
N ASN A 225 2.26 -4.38 0.68
CA ASN A 225 2.02 -5.70 1.27
C ASN A 225 1.86 -6.79 0.20
N GLY A 226 1.58 -6.38 -1.03
CA GLY A 226 1.42 -7.28 -2.16
C GLY A 226 1.29 -6.51 -3.47
N GLY A 227 0.69 -7.14 -4.49
CA GLY A 227 0.45 -6.52 -5.79
C GLY A 227 1.72 -6.34 -6.63
N ALA A 228 1.62 -5.50 -7.65
CA ALA A 228 2.71 -5.25 -8.57
C ALA A 228 2.78 -3.79 -9.03
N ILE A 229 4.00 -3.30 -9.28
CA ILE A 229 4.28 -2.05 -9.99
C ILE A 229 5.09 -2.43 -11.22
N THR A 230 4.56 -2.11 -12.41
CA THR A 230 5.18 -2.61 -13.65
C THR A 230 5.19 -1.58 -14.78
N ASN A 231 6.27 -1.61 -15.58
CA ASN A 231 6.40 -0.83 -16.82
C ASN A 231 6.20 0.69 -16.63
N CYS A 232 6.63 1.23 -15.52
CA CYS A 232 6.53 2.65 -15.22
C CYS A 232 7.79 3.40 -15.63
N LYS A 233 7.67 4.68 -15.98
CA LYS A 233 8.80 5.49 -16.48
C LYS A 233 8.82 6.87 -15.85
N ALA A 234 9.95 7.24 -15.23
CA ALA A 234 10.29 8.61 -14.87
C ALA A 234 11.30 9.21 -15.87
N THR A 235 11.27 10.53 -16.11
CA THR A 235 12.34 11.20 -16.87
C THR A 235 13.52 11.54 -15.98
N ASP A 236 13.28 11.81 -14.71
CA ASP A 236 14.36 12.05 -13.75
C ASP A 236 14.65 10.76 -12.98
N ASP A 237 14.38 10.66 -11.69
CA ASP A 237 14.80 9.58 -10.83
C ASP A 237 13.63 8.65 -10.41
N GLY A 238 13.98 7.42 -9.98
CA GLY A 238 12.99 6.52 -9.41
C GLY A 238 11.91 6.05 -10.37
N GLY A 239 12.26 5.28 -11.39
CA GLY A 239 11.33 4.84 -12.44
C GLY A 239 10.04 4.17 -11.95
N ALA A 240 9.99 3.63 -10.74
CA ALA A 240 8.77 3.20 -10.08
C ALA A 240 8.45 4.08 -8.86
N VAL A 241 9.41 4.21 -7.94
CA VAL A 241 9.19 4.88 -6.65
C VAL A 241 10.30 5.88 -6.37
N ASP A 242 9.93 7.11 -6.07
CA ASP A 242 10.82 8.09 -5.43
C ASP A 242 10.48 8.20 -3.95
N ILE A 243 11.51 8.18 -3.09
CA ILE A 243 11.34 8.35 -1.65
C ILE A 243 11.96 9.68 -1.25
N GLY A 244 11.13 10.69 -1.11
CA GLY A 244 11.49 12.03 -0.71
C GLY A 244 12.11 12.07 0.68
N LYS A 245 12.80 13.15 0.96
CA LYS A 245 13.56 13.38 2.19
C LYS A 245 12.71 13.18 3.45
N GLY A 246 13.16 12.30 4.35
CA GLY A 246 12.46 11.95 5.59
C GLY A 246 11.32 10.97 5.44
N CYS A 247 10.88 10.68 4.21
CA CYS A 247 9.77 9.77 3.91
C CYS A 247 10.15 8.29 4.05
N THR A 248 9.15 7.41 4.00
CA THR A 248 9.35 5.98 4.23
C THR A 248 8.63 5.12 3.21
N PHE A 249 9.34 4.17 2.63
CA PHE A 249 8.75 3.05 1.89
C PHE A 249 9.04 1.73 2.60
N ILE A 250 7.98 0.92 2.84
CA ILE A 250 8.08 -0.42 3.42
C ILE A 250 7.53 -1.42 2.40
N MET A 251 8.37 -2.33 1.92
CA MET A 251 7.97 -3.41 1.02
C MET A 251 7.97 -4.73 1.79
N ASN A 252 6.79 -5.25 2.10
CA ASN A 252 6.62 -6.52 2.79
C ASN A 252 6.51 -7.68 1.81
N SER A 253 5.92 -7.44 0.63
CA SER A 253 5.74 -8.42 -0.45
C SER A 253 5.49 -7.70 -1.77
N GLY A 254 5.15 -8.43 -2.83
CA GLY A 254 4.82 -7.89 -4.15
C GLY A 254 6.01 -7.86 -5.11
N THR A 255 5.82 -7.23 -6.27
CA THR A 255 6.83 -7.18 -7.34
C THR A 255 6.91 -5.79 -7.95
N ILE A 256 8.12 -5.27 -8.10
CA ILE A 256 8.41 -4.08 -8.90
C ILE A 256 9.28 -4.52 -10.08
N SER A 257 8.80 -4.31 -11.32
CA SER A 257 9.47 -4.83 -12.51
C SER A 257 9.26 -3.98 -13.77
N GLY A 258 10.22 -4.01 -14.68
CA GLY A 258 10.12 -3.32 -15.98
C GLY A 258 10.09 -1.80 -15.89
N CYS A 259 10.35 -1.22 -14.74
CA CYS A 259 10.36 0.22 -14.53
C CYS A 259 11.73 0.81 -14.91
N ARG A 260 11.73 2.07 -15.36
CA ARG A 260 12.94 2.77 -15.79
C ARG A 260 12.90 4.25 -15.45
N ALA A 261 14.06 4.83 -15.25
CA ALA A 261 14.28 6.27 -15.19
C ALA A 261 15.29 6.66 -16.27
N ASP A 262 15.21 7.88 -16.77
CA ASP A 262 16.18 8.34 -17.78
C ASP A 262 17.47 8.85 -17.10
N ASP A 263 17.44 9.30 -15.82
CA ASP A 263 18.61 9.71 -15.05
C ASP A 263 19.05 8.62 -14.06
N ASP A 264 18.57 8.56 -12.82
CA ASP A 264 19.02 7.59 -11.81
C ASP A 264 17.90 6.66 -11.32
N ALA A 265 18.28 5.45 -10.88
CA ALA A 265 17.42 4.47 -10.23
C ALA A 265 16.16 4.05 -11.01
N GLY A 266 16.30 3.14 -11.95
CA GLY A 266 15.18 2.61 -12.75
C GLY A 266 14.01 2.03 -11.93
N ALA A 267 14.21 1.62 -10.69
CA ALA A 267 13.14 1.14 -9.82
C ALA A 267 12.84 2.09 -8.66
N ILE A 268 13.77 2.25 -7.72
CA ILE A 268 13.55 3.02 -6.49
C ILE A 268 14.68 4.00 -6.29
N PHE A 269 14.36 5.28 -6.12
CA PHE A 269 15.30 6.32 -5.74
C PHE A 269 15.06 6.74 -4.28
N ILE A 270 16.14 7.02 -3.53
CA ILE A 270 16.07 7.30 -2.10
C ILE A 270 16.81 8.60 -1.82
N LYS A 271 16.08 9.65 -1.47
CA LYS A 271 16.64 10.96 -1.11
C LYS A 271 17.12 10.99 0.35
N GLY A 272 17.99 11.94 0.67
CA GLY A 272 18.65 12.00 1.99
C GLY A 272 17.70 11.92 3.18
N ASN A 273 18.05 11.15 4.22
CA ASN A 273 17.26 10.81 5.41
C ASN A 273 15.93 10.08 5.15
N ALA A 274 15.68 9.63 3.92
CA ALA A 274 14.55 8.74 3.63
C ALA A 274 14.84 7.29 4.07
N SER A 275 13.81 6.51 4.25
CA SER A 275 13.91 5.11 4.69
C SER A 275 13.26 4.16 3.71
N PHE A 276 14.01 3.18 3.21
CA PHE A 276 13.47 2.03 2.52
C PHE A 276 13.69 0.76 3.34
N VAL A 277 12.61 0.05 3.65
CA VAL A 277 12.63 -1.21 4.39
C VAL A 277 12.05 -2.30 3.51
N MET A 278 12.85 -3.28 3.14
CA MET A 278 12.40 -4.44 2.38
C MET A 278 12.39 -5.67 3.29
N ASN A 279 11.19 -6.16 3.62
CA ASN A 279 10.96 -7.36 4.39
C ASN A 279 10.72 -8.58 3.49
N GLY A 280 10.27 -8.36 2.25
CA GLY A 280 9.98 -9.38 1.25
C GLY A 280 9.70 -8.77 -0.12
N GLY A 281 9.27 -9.60 -1.06
CA GLY A 281 8.95 -9.17 -2.43
C GLY A 281 10.11 -9.29 -3.40
N THR A 282 9.92 -8.82 -4.62
CA THR A 282 10.87 -8.95 -5.74
C THR A 282 11.05 -7.61 -6.45
N LEU A 283 12.31 -7.21 -6.63
CA LEU A 283 12.70 -6.07 -7.46
C LEU A 283 13.39 -6.60 -8.72
N VAL A 284 12.81 -6.34 -9.90
CA VAL A 284 13.41 -6.68 -11.19
C VAL A 284 13.55 -5.39 -11.98
N SER A 285 14.72 -4.76 -11.91
CA SER A 285 15.00 -3.53 -12.65
C SER A 285 15.93 -3.82 -13.82
N MET A 286 15.64 -3.21 -14.98
CA MET A 286 16.51 -3.33 -16.17
C MET A 286 17.63 -2.27 -16.19
N TRP A 287 17.59 -1.26 -15.34
CA TRP A 287 18.53 -0.13 -15.32
C TRP A 287 18.81 0.30 -13.87
N LYS A 288 20.07 0.63 -13.58
CA LYS A 288 20.66 1.17 -12.35
C LYS A 288 19.73 1.26 -11.11
N ILE A 289 20.17 0.73 -10.00
CA ILE A 289 19.67 1.14 -8.68
C ILE A 289 20.57 2.28 -8.23
N GLY A 290 20.08 3.51 -8.33
CA GLY A 290 20.74 4.67 -7.76
C GLY A 290 20.42 4.73 -6.28
N VAL A 291 21.44 4.63 -5.46
CA VAL A 291 21.32 4.80 -4.01
C VAL A 291 22.22 5.94 -3.60
N PHE A 292 21.63 7.07 -3.25
CA PHE A 292 22.31 8.05 -2.42
C PHE A 292 22.24 7.54 -0.98
N MET A 293 23.31 6.84 -0.55
CA MET A 293 23.36 6.10 0.71
C MET A 293 23.25 7.01 1.91
N ASP A 294 22.16 6.86 2.70
CA ASP A 294 22.31 7.01 4.14
C ASP A 294 21.59 5.93 4.98
N LEU A 295 20.55 5.23 4.54
CA LEU A 295 19.99 4.11 5.34
C LEU A 295 19.10 3.14 4.54
N ILE A 296 19.68 2.12 3.90
CA ILE A 296 18.93 0.93 3.54
C ILE A 296 18.93 -0.02 4.74
N ARG A 297 17.81 -0.20 5.42
CA ARG A 297 17.62 -1.29 6.38
C ARG A 297 16.98 -2.48 5.68
N ILE A 298 17.80 -3.38 5.17
CA ILE A 298 17.34 -4.70 4.74
C ILE A 298 17.35 -5.58 5.98
N ARG A 299 16.18 -5.99 6.48
CA ARG A 299 16.11 -7.02 7.52
C ARG A 299 16.53 -8.36 6.90
N LYS A 300 17.44 -9.05 7.57
CA LYS A 300 18.08 -10.30 7.14
C LYS A 300 17.04 -11.41 6.93
N ASN A 301 16.68 -11.65 5.68
CA ASN A 301 16.24 -12.96 5.23
C ASN A 301 17.26 -13.42 4.19
N GLN A 302 17.89 -14.61 4.36
CA GLN A 302 18.99 -15.08 3.52
C GLN A 302 18.60 -15.19 2.02
N GLU A 303 17.34 -15.51 1.73
CA GLU A 303 16.83 -15.57 0.35
C GLU A 303 16.77 -14.18 -0.30
N LEU A 304 16.41 -13.14 0.47
CA LEU A 304 16.33 -11.76 -0.02
C LEU A 304 17.71 -11.21 -0.39
N GLN A 305 18.77 -11.57 0.37
CA GLN A 305 20.13 -11.16 0.06
C GLN A 305 20.64 -11.78 -1.25
N GLN A 306 20.23 -13.01 -1.58
CA GLN A 306 20.57 -13.62 -2.87
C GLN A 306 19.86 -12.94 -4.05
N GLN A 307 18.60 -12.54 -3.89
CA GLN A 307 17.87 -11.83 -4.93
C GLN A 307 18.43 -10.43 -5.18
N ILE A 308 18.77 -9.69 -4.14
CA ILE A 308 19.39 -8.36 -4.26
C ILE A 308 20.80 -8.45 -4.87
N CYS A 309 21.60 -9.44 -4.48
CA CYS A 309 22.89 -9.68 -5.11
C CYS A 309 22.78 -10.03 -6.60
N SER A 310 21.76 -10.76 -7.02
CA SER A 310 21.54 -11.07 -8.43
C SER A 310 21.13 -9.84 -9.27
N VAL A 311 20.44 -8.88 -8.65
CA VAL A 311 20.04 -7.60 -9.29
C VAL A 311 21.20 -6.60 -9.36
N LEU A 312 22.08 -6.61 -8.37
CA LEU A 312 23.32 -5.78 -8.36
C LEU A 312 24.41 -6.28 -9.31
N TRP A 313 24.30 -7.50 -9.85
CA TRP A 313 25.31 -8.11 -10.74
C TRP A 313 25.05 -7.93 -12.24
N VAL A 314 24.01 -7.21 -12.62
CA VAL A 314 23.66 -6.94 -14.04
C VAL A 314 24.06 -5.50 -14.45
N VAL A 315 25.08 -4.94 -13.81
CA VAL A 315 25.72 -3.68 -14.24
C VAL A 315 27.18 -3.94 -14.63
#